data_14f4e1bb387b338d4e61c5c0b55d0903
#
_entry.id   14f4e1bb387b338d4e61c5c0b55d0903
#
_cell.length_a   1.000
_cell.length_b   1.000
_cell.length_c   1.000
_cell.angle_alpha   90.00
_cell.angle_beta   90.00
_cell.angle_gamma   90.00
#
_symmetry.space_group_name_H-M   'P 1'
#
loop_
_entity.id
_entity.type
_entity.pdbx_description
1 polymer ?
#
loop_
_entity_poly.entity_id
_entity_poly.type
_entity_poly.pdbx_seq_one_letter_code
_entity_poly.pdbx_strand_id
1 'polypeptide(L)'
;MDSVLPCARQAHLTRKTFVHTFKPVDIAWDPKKAAANLSAHGVNFAEAATVLNEDRALTREDRDALGEQRFVSLGMSATGALLVVVYTYREPDTLRLISAWKANKPQRKQYEKGQR
;
A
#
# COMPACT_ATOMS: atom_id res chain seq x y z
N MET A 1 10.77 16.55 -6.51
CA MET A 1 10.43 15.79 -6.09
C MET A 1 10.27 15.32 -5.78
N ASP A 2 10.19 15.39 -6.17
CA ASP A 2 9.76 14.57 -5.75
C ASP A 2 9.91 14.05 -5.40
N SER A 3 10.11 13.96 -5.62
CA SER A 3 9.94 13.03 -5.07
C SER A 3 9.91 12.67 -4.58
N VAL A 4 9.98 12.76 -4.78
CA VAL A 4 9.60 12.02 -4.04
C VAL A 4 9.41 11.92 -3.53
N LEU A 5 9.42 12.20 -3.78
CA LEU A 5 8.94 11.72 -3.09
C LEU A 5 8.93 11.76 -2.60
N PRO A 6 9.04 11.97 -2.93
CA PRO A 6 8.76 11.65 -2.28
C PRO A 6 8.61 11.63 -1.87
N CYS A 7 8.56 11.70 -2.13
CA CYS A 7 8.11 11.33 -1.50
C CYS A 7 7.62 11.44 -1.10
N ALA A 8 7.50 11.69 -1.22
CA ALA A 8 6.85 11.54 -0.81
C ALA A 8 6.34 12.17 -0.38
N ARG A 9 6.35 12.56 -0.38
CA ARG A 9 5.83 12.92 -0.04
C ARG A 9 5.14 13.44 -0.11
N GLN A 10 4.87 13.69 -0.45
CA GLN A 10 4.16 13.83 -0.56
C GLN A 10 3.31 13.80 -0.33
N ALA A 11 3.17 14.17 -0.33
CA ALA A 11 2.42 13.92 -0.20
C ALA A 11 1.63 14.15 -0.19
N HIS A 12 1.50 14.39 -0.40
CA HIS A 12 0.84 14.35 -0.60
C HIS A 12 0.32 14.21 -1.07
N LEU A 13 0.06 14.17 -0.96
CA LEU A 13 -0.23 13.76 -1.70
C LEU A 13 -0.53 13.78 -2.51
N THR A 14 -0.37 13.35 -2.70
CA THR A 14 -0.45 13.46 -3.57
C THR A 14 -0.68 12.67 -4.54
N ARG A 15 -1.02 12.80 -5.25
CA ARG A 15 -1.39 12.03 -6.12
C ARG A 15 -0.43 11.89 -7.12
N LYS A 16 -0.21 10.98 -7.69
CA LYS A 16 0.77 10.81 -8.51
C LYS A 16 0.49 11.18 -9.74
N THR A 17 0.81 11.78 -10.17
CA THR A 17 0.49 12.11 -11.23
C THR A 17 1.45 12.16 -12.11
N PHE A 18 2.00 12.34 -12.20
CA PHE A 18 2.82 12.40 -12.82
C PHE A 18 3.41 11.76 -13.39
N VAL A 19 3.62 11.65 -13.80
CA VAL A 19 4.20 11.09 -14.18
C VAL A 19 4.71 10.55 -14.84
N HIS A 20 4.83 10.38 -15.22
CA HIS A 20 5.31 9.92 -15.85
C HIS A 20 6.32 9.18 -16.18
N THR A 21 6.99 9.19 -16.30
CA THR A 21 8.04 8.60 -16.71
C THR A 21 8.84 8.18 -15.68
N PHE A 22 8.64 7.55 -14.77
CA PHE A 22 9.47 7.09 -13.81
C PHE A 22 9.60 5.67 -13.94
N LYS A 23 10.57 5.09 -13.32
CA LYS A 23 10.75 3.71 -13.36
C LYS A 23 9.70 3.01 -12.60
N PRO A 24 9.27 1.85 -13.01
CA PRO A 24 8.33 1.05 -12.24
C PRO A 24 8.93 0.70 -10.88
N VAL A 25 8.10 0.64 -9.89
CA VAL A 25 8.50 0.25 -8.54
C VAL A 25 8.35 -1.25 -8.41
N ASP A 26 9.39 -1.91 -7.94
CA ASP A 26 9.33 -3.33 -7.67
C ASP A 26 8.56 -3.58 -6.37
N ILE A 27 7.77 -4.64 -6.33
CA ILE A 27 7.06 -5.03 -5.14
C ILE A 27 7.58 -6.40 -4.73
N ALA A 28 8.06 -6.50 -3.50
CA ALA A 28 8.69 -7.71 -3.00
C ALA A 28 8.10 -8.12 -1.66
N TRP A 29 8.30 -9.36 -1.28
CA TRP A 29 7.90 -9.84 0.03
C TRP A 29 8.67 -11.09 0.39
N ASP A 30 8.68 -11.38 1.70
CA ASP A 30 9.27 -12.58 2.24
C ASP A 30 8.25 -13.72 2.09
N PRO A 31 8.58 -14.84 1.44
CA PRO A 31 7.64 -15.95 1.27
C PRO A 31 7.08 -16.50 2.57
N LYS A 32 7.85 -16.47 3.66
CA LYS A 32 7.36 -16.94 4.95
C LYS A 32 6.31 -16.02 5.50
N LYS A 33 6.49 -14.71 5.34
CA LYS A 33 5.50 -13.75 5.78
C LYS A 33 4.24 -13.83 4.93
N ALA A 34 4.40 -14.09 3.63
CA ALA A 34 3.25 -14.23 2.75
C ALA A 34 2.40 -15.43 3.17
N ALA A 35 3.04 -16.55 3.49
CA ALA A 35 2.33 -17.74 3.93
C ALA A 35 1.62 -17.50 5.26
N ALA A 36 2.31 -16.85 6.19
CA ALA A 36 1.72 -16.54 7.50
C ALA A 36 0.53 -15.60 7.36
N ASN A 37 0.64 -14.62 6.48
CA ASN A 37 -0.46 -13.67 6.25
C ASN A 37 -1.67 -14.36 5.63
N LEU A 38 -1.43 -15.24 4.68
CA LEU A 38 -2.53 -15.98 4.05
C LEU A 38 -3.24 -16.84 5.10
N SER A 39 -2.48 -17.49 5.97
CA SER A 39 -3.05 -18.31 7.02
C SER A 39 -3.84 -17.48 8.05
N ALA A 40 -3.29 -16.33 8.45
CA ALA A 40 -3.88 -15.52 9.49
C ALA A 40 -5.06 -14.67 9.00
N HIS A 41 -4.97 -14.16 7.78
CA HIS A 41 -5.94 -13.17 7.29
C HIS A 41 -6.65 -13.58 6.00
N GLY A 42 -6.25 -14.68 5.39
CA GLY A 42 -6.87 -15.13 4.15
C GLY A 42 -6.57 -14.26 2.95
N VAL A 43 -5.54 -13.42 3.03
CA VAL A 43 -5.19 -12.50 1.95
C VAL A 43 -3.84 -12.88 1.37
N ASN A 44 -3.81 -13.02 0.06
CA ASN A 44 -2.64 -13.38 -0.70
C ASN A 44 -1.85 -12.10 -1.00
N PHE A 45 -0.54 -12.13 -0.83
CA PHE A 45 0.27 -10.94 -1.08
C PHE A 45 0.28 -10.52 -2.56
N ALA A 46 0.13 -11.46 -3.47
CA ALA A 46 0.04 -11.10 -4.88
C ALA A 46 -1.21 -10.26 -5.14
N GLU A 47 -2.31 -10.61 -4.49
CA GLU A 47 -3.52 -9.79 -4.57
C GLU A 47 -3.33 -8.46 -3.86
N ALA A 48 -2.72 -8.47 -2.68
CA ALA A 48 -2.47 -7.24 -1.93
C ALA A 48 -1.62 -6.26 -2.73
N ALA A 49 -0.66 -6.77 -3.50
CA ALA A 49 0.19 -5.91 -4.31
C ALA A 49 -0.61 -5.09 -5.32
N THR A 50 -1.73 -5.61 -5.81
CA THR A 50 -2.55 -4.89 -6.79
C THR A 50 -3.18 -3.63 -6.18
N VAL A 51 -3.36 -3.59 -4.86
CA VAL A 51 -3.89 -2.41 -4.19
C VAL A 51 -2.95 -1.22 -4.39
N LEU A 52 -1.66 -1.47 -4.43
CA LEU A 52 -0.66 -0.40 -4.53
C LEU A 52 -0.68 0.27 -5.90
N ASN A 53 -1.33 -0.33 -6.88
CA ASN A 53 -1.51 0.27 -8.19
C ASN A 53 -2.89 0.89 -8.38
N GLU A 54 -3.72 0.87 -7.38
CA GLU A 54 -5.06 1.40 -7.51
C GLU A 54 -5.04 2.90 -7.27
N ASP A 55 -5.57 3.67 -8.22
CA ASP A 55 -5.50 5.14 -8.19
C ASP A 55 -6.26 5.74 -7.03
N ARG A 56 -7.28 5.06 -6.55
CA ARG A 56 -8.12 5.60 -5.47
C ARG A 56 -7.70 5.15 -4.09
N ALA A 57 -6.63 4.37 -3.99
CA ALA A 57 -6.16 3.90 -2.70
C ALA A 57 -5.79 5.08 -1.81
N LEU A 58 -6.16 4.97 -0.53
CA LEU A 58 -5.82 5.98 0.46
C LEU A 58 -4.61 5.51 1.22
N THR A 59 -3.56 6.32 1.24
CA THR A 59 -2.28 5.92 1.83
C THR A 59 -1.89 6.91 2.92
N ARG A 60 -1.37 6.38 4.03
CA ARG A 60 -0.81 7.21 5.08
C ARG A 60 0.39 6.51 5.67
N GLU A 61 1.23 7.28 6.35
CA GLU A 61 2.34 6.72 7.08
C GLU A 61 1.86 6.15 8.41
N ASP A 62 2.40 4.99 8.80
CA ASP A 62 2.10 4.40 10.09
C ASP A 62 3.07 4.97 11.10
N ARG A 63 2.63 5.96 11.85
CA ARG A 63 3.49 6.66 12.81
C ARG A 63 3.80 5.86 14.04
N ASP A 64 3.09 4.77 14.27
CA ASP A 64 3.33 3.93 15.42
C ASP A 64 4.36 2.85 15.14
N ALA A 65 4.84 2.73 13.91
CA ALA A 65 5.85 1.76 13.58
C ALA A 65 7.17 2.13 14.22
N LEU A 66 7.83 1.17 14.84
CA LEU A 66 9.11 1.40 15.48
C LEU A 66 10.22 0.86 14.58
N GLY A 67 11.27 1.65 14.45
CA GLY A 67 12.47 1.22 13.75
C GLY A 67 12.46 1.53 12.27
N GLU A 68 11.50 1.08 11.51
CA GLU A 68 11.48 1.38 10.09
C GLU A 68 10.18 2.08 9.72
N GLN A 69 10.27 2.91 8.73
CA GLN A 69 9.12 3.67 8.26
C GLN A 69 8.16 2.73 7.53
N ARG A 70 6.90 2.76 7.90
CA ARG A 70 5.87 1.92 7.30
C ARG A 70 4.73 2.76 6.78
N PHE A 71 4.07 2.24 5.77
CA PHE A 71 2.93 2.89 5.14
C PHE A 71 1.75 1.93 5.12
N VAL A 72 0.57 2.50 5.17
CA VAL A 72 -0.69 1.74 5.15
C VAL A 72 -1.52 2.26 4.00
N SER A 73 -1.90 1.37 3.09
CA SER A 73 -2.78 1.72 1.98
C SER A 73 -4.09 0.97 2.10
N LEU A 74 -5.18 1.67 1.89
CA LEU A 74 -6.52 1.10 1.89
C LEU A 74 -7.06 1.25 0.48
N GLY A 75 -7.29 0.16 -0.20
CA GLY A 75 -7.72 0.24 -1.59
C GLY A 75 -8.31 -1.07 -2.10
N MET A 76 -8.82 -1.00 -3.31
CA MET A 76 -9.48 -2.15 -3.95
C MET A 76 -8.45 -2.99 -4.68
N SER A 77 -8.47 -4.29 -4.45
CA SER A 77 -7.59 -5.20 -5.18
C SER A 77 -8.13 -5.45 -6.58
N ALA A 78 -7.30 -6.08 -7.41
CA ALA A 78 -7.69 -6.40 -8.78
C ALA A 78 -8.88 -7.35 -8.84
N THR A 79 -9.10 -8.13 -7.78
CA THR A 79 -10.23 -9.06 -7.73
C THR A 79 -11.47 -8.45 -7.08
N GLY A 80 -11.43 -7.18 -6.72
CA GLY A 80 -12.59 -6.50 -6.16
C GLY A 80 -12.72 -6.55 -4.65
N ALA A 81 -11.67 -6.94 -3.95
CA ALA A 81 -11.69 -6.97 -2.48
C ALA A 81 -11.06 -5.70 -1.93
N LEU A 82 -11.70 -5.11 -0.94
CA LEU A 82 -11.14 -3.92 -0.29
C LEU A 82 -10.19 -4.36 0.80
N LEU A 83 -8.92 -4.00 0.65
CA LEU A 83 -7.85 -4.49 1.52
C LEU A 83 -7.08 -3.35 2.17
N VAL A 84 -6.55 -3.64 3.35
CA VAL A 84 -5.56 -2.78 4.01
C VAL A 84 -4.21 -3.46 3.82
N VAL A 85 -3.24 -2.74 3.29
CA VAL A 85 -1.92 -3.28 2.97
C VAL A 85 -0.86 -2.45 3.69
N VAL A 86 0.00 -3.12 4.45
CA VAL A 86 1.10 -2.48 5.15
C VAL A 86 2.39 -2.82 4.44
N TYR A 87 3.19 -1.81 4.18
CA TYR A 87 4.44 -2.02 3.46
C TYR A 87 5.48 -1.00 3.91
N THR A 88 6.71 -1.24 3.50
CA THR A 88 7.80 -0.30 3.73
C THR A 88 8.52 -0.07 2.40
N TYR A 89 9.18 1.09 2.31
CA TYR A 89 9.93 1.42 1.11
C TYR A 89 11.39 1.04 1.32
N ARG A 90 11.97 0.38 0.34
CA ARG A 90 13.38 0.02 0.35
C ARG A 90 14.07 0.67 -0.83
N GLU A 91 15.20 1.28 -0.56
CA GLU A 91 16.00 1.90 -1.60
C GLU A 91 16.50 0.86 -2.59
N PRO A 92 16.60 1.19 -3.86
CA PRO A 92 16.26 2.50 -4.46
C PRO A 92 14.80 2.64 -4.85
N ASP A 93 14.09 1.57 -5.14
CA ASP A 93 12.74 1.68 -5.64
C ASP A 93 11.96 0.39 -5.45
N THR A 94 12.01 -0.18 -4.26
CA THR A 94 11.28 -1.41 -3.94
C THR A 94 10.31 -1.16 -2.80
N LEU A 95 9.08 -1.61 -2.95
CA LEU A 95 8.10 -1.66 -1.87
C LEU A 95 8.07 -3.08 -1.34
N ARG A 96 8.23 -3.23 -0.03
CA ARG A 96 8.23 -4.54 0.61
C ARG A 96 6.95 -4.71 1.41
N LEU A 97 6.14 -5.70 1.05
CA LEU A 97 4.89 -5.96 1.74
C LEU A 97 5.17 -6.63 3.09
N ILE A 98 4.44 -6.18 4.10
CA ILE A 98 4.61 -6.67 5.46
C ILE A 98 3.37 -7.43 5.91
N SER A 99 2.18 -6.90 5.62
CA SER A 99 0.93 -7.51 6.07
C SER A 99 -0.23 -7.00 5.21
N ALA A 100 -1.31 -7.77 5.18
CA ALA A 100 -2.50 -7.35 4.46
C ALA A 100 -3.72 -8.06 5.04
N TRP A 101 -4.84 -7.33 5.13
CA TRP A 101 -6.09 -7.94 5.63
C TRP A 101 -7.27 -7.23 5.00
N LYS A 102 -8.45 -7.84 5.14
CA LYS A 102 -9.67 -7.26 4.57
C LYS A 102 -10.12 -6.08 5.40
N ALA A 103 -10.58 -5.03 4.74
CA ALA A 103 -11.05 -3.84 5.42
C ALA A 103 -12.29 -4.13 6.23
N ASN A 104 -12.37 -3.54 7.43
CA ASN A 104 -13.58 -3.63 8.26
C ASN A 104 -14.56 -2.53 7.84
N LYS A 105 -15.71 -2.48 8.51
CA LYS A 105 -16.74 -1.51 8.14
C LYS A 105 -16.29 -0.05 8.23
N PRO A 106 -15.66 0.39 9.32
CA PRO A 106 -15.17 1.77 9.35
C PRO A 106 -14.17 2.08 8.25
N GLN A 107 -13.29 1.14 7.93
CA GLN A 107 -12.32 1.34 6.87
C GLN A 107 -12.99 1.41 5.51
N ARG A 108 -14.01 0.58 5.29
CA ARG A 108 -14.78 0.64 4.04
C ARG A 108 -15.46 1.99 3.88
N LYS A 109 -16.03 2.51 4.97
CA LYS A 109 -16.65 3.83 4.91
C LYS A 109 -15.63 4.91 4.61
N GLN A 110 -14.45 4.79 5.18
CA GLN A 110 -13.39 5.76 4.94
C GLN A 110 -12.98 5.76 3.47
N TYR A 111 -12.86 4.59 2.88
CA TYR A 111 -12.50 4.47 1.48
C TYR A 111 -13.58 5.11 0.60
N GLU A 112 -14.85 4.81 0.87
CA GLU A 112 -15.96 5.36 0.09
C GLU A 112 -16.02 6.86 0.20
N LYS A 113 -15.79 7.41 1.39
CA LYS A 113 -15.75 8.84 1.58
C LYS A 113 -14.63 9.48 0.79
N GLY A 114 -13.49 8.85 0.75
CA GLY A 114 -12.34 9.37 0.05
C GLY A 114 -12.51 9.44 -1.46
N GLN A 115 -13.56 8.82 -2.00
CA GLN A 115 -13.81 8.83 -3.43
C GLN A 115 -14.66 10.01 -3.89
N ARG A 116 -15.07 10.87 -3.01
CA ARG A 116 -15.90 11.99 -3.39
C ARG A 116 -15.14 13.17 -3.90
#